data_93a92737ce3f905f4aeab33c4731b7fc
#
_entry.id   93a92737ce3f905f4aeab33c4731b7fc
#
_cell.length_a   1.000
_cell.length_b   1.000
_cell.length_c   1.000
_cell.angle_alpha   90.00
_cell.angle_beta   90.00
_cell.angle_gamma   90.00
#
_symmetry.space_group_name_H-M   'P 1'
#
loop_
_entity.id
_entity.type
_entity.pdbx_description
1 polymer ?
#
loop_
_entity_poly.entity_id
_entity_poly.type
_entity_poly.pdbx_seq_one_letter_code
_entity_poly.pdbx_strand_id
1 'polypeptide(L)'
;NPYRDYYIWKNPVNGKEPNNWGGAFGGSAWEYDNETQMYYLHLFSKKQPDLNWENEKVRQEVYDMMKFWCDKGIDGFRMDVISMISKDQAFPDGEVKSGLYGDFGPYCVHGPRVHEFLQEMNREVLSKYDIMTVGETSGVTIEEAQKYAGEESGELNMVFQFEHVEDASPHAEFGKWTTDRYDFKAFKKTMIKWQEELQGKAWNSLFLGNHDQPRSVSRFGNDNPAYRETSAKMLATCLHMMQGTPYVYQGEELGMTNAYFHKLEDYKDIESIQYYTELTDAGMMEPDYMMKCLMLRSRDNCLLYTSPSP
;
A
#
# COMPACT_ATOMS: atom_id res chain seq x y z
N ASN A 1 1.10 19.28 24.85
CA ASN A 1 1.44 19.41 23.43
C ASN A 1 0.20 19.80 22.64
N PRO A 2 0.16 20.96 21.93
CA PRO A 2 -1.02 21.43 21.20
C PRO A 2 -1.38 20.55 20.00
N TYR A 3 -0.46 19.68 19.55
CA TYR A 3 -0.65 18.77 18.42
C TYR A 3 -0.98 17.34 18.83
N ARG A 4 -1.31 17.10 20.11
CA ARG A 4 -1.60 15.76 20.59
C ARG A 4 -2.78 15.12 19.83
N ASP A 5 -3.87 15.87 19.69
CA ASP A 5 -5.11 15.40 19.05
C ASP A 5 -5.01 15.30 17.52
N TYR A 6 -3.81 15.57 16.97
CA TYR A 6 -3.50 15.35 15.55
C TYR A 6 -3.29 13.86 15.24
N TYR A 7 -3.06 13.05 16.27
CA TYR A 7 -2.87 11.61 16.16
C TYR A 7 -3.98 10.86 16.89
N ILE A 8 -4.14 9.58 16.57
CA ILE A 8 -5.17 8.74 17.16
C ILE A 8 -4.65 8.11 18.45
N TRP A 9 -5.20 8.54 19.57
CA TRP A 9 -4.89 8.06 20.92
C TRP A 9 -6.08 7.36 21.54
N LYS A 10 -5.83 6.25 22.25
CA LYS A 10 -6.85 5.51 22.99
C LYS A 10 -6.32 5.11 24.38
N ASN A 11 -7.24 5.05 25.34
CA ASN A 11 -6.92 4.51 26.66
C ASN A 11 -6.74 2.99 26.60
N PRO A 12 -5.91 2.42 27.49
CA PRO A 12 -5.86 0.97 27.66
C PRO A 12 -7.24 0.39 27.94
N VAL A 13 -7.54 -0.77 27.36
CA VAL A 13 -8.74 -1.55 27.65
C VAL A 13 -8.33 -2.75 28.50
N ASN A 14 -8.77 -2.81 29.76
CA ASN A 14 -8.34 -3.83 30.74
C ASN A 14 -6.82 -3.96 30.88
N GLY A 15 -6.08 -2.84 30.77
CA GLY A 15 -4.63 -2.79 30.87
C GLY A 15 -3.87 -3.30 29.64
N LYS A 16 -4.56 -3.49 28.51
CA LYS A 16 -4.01 -3.94 27.23
C LYS A 16 -4.30 -2.93 26.12
N GLU A 17 -3.88 -3.27 24.91
CA GLU A 17 -4.19 -2.52 23.69
C GLU A 17 -5.70 -2.28 23.55
N PRO A 18 -6.11 -1.19 22.88
CA PRO A 18 -7.51 -0.84 22.65
C PRO A 18 -8.31 -1.91 21.89
N ASN A 19 -7.66 -2.62 20.99
CA ASN A 19 -8.17 -3.76 20.23
C ASN A 19 -7.00 -4.65 19.78
N ASN A 20 -7.30 -5.69 19.02
CA ASN A 20 -6.34 -6.71 18.60
C ASN A 20 -5.69 -6.47 17.25
N TRP A 21 -5.77 -5.28 16.65
CA TRP A 21 -5.28 -5.05 15.28
C TRP A 21 -3.78 -5.26 15.15
N GLY A 22 -3.40 -5.96 14.07
CA GLY A 22 -2.01 -6.03 13.62
C GLY A 22 -1.65 -4.85 12.72
N GLY A 23 -0.38 -4.47 12.68
CA GLY A 23 0.14 -3.50 11.72
C GLY A 23 0.40 -4.12 10.35
N ALA A 24 0.39 -3.31 9.30
CA ALA A 24 0.69 -3.76 7.94
C ALA A 24 2.09 -4.33 7.76
N PHE A 25 3.04 -3.92 8.61
CA PHE A 25 4.41 -4.44 8.64
C PHE A 25 4.65 -5.54 9.69
N GLY A 26 3.58 -6.12 10.26
CA GLY A 26 3.64 -7.07 11.36
C GLY A 26 3.61 -6.40 12.74
N GLY A 27 3.43 -7.20 13.79
CA GLY A 27 3.28 -6.73 15.16
C GLY A 27 1.93 -6.07 15.45
N SER A 28 1.79 -5.52 16.68
CA SER A 28 0.59 -4.75 17.06
C SER A 28 0.51 -3.42 16.30
N ALA A 29 -0.70 -2.99 15.94
CA ALA A 29 -0.97 -1.65 15.42
C ALA A 29 -0.97 -0.56 16.51
N TRP A 30 -0.76 -0.91 17.76
CA TRP A 30 -0.78 -0.01 18.90
C TRP A 30 0.55 0.01 19.65
N GLU A 31 1.05 1.20 19.96
CA GLU A 31 2.23 1.38 20.81
C GLU A 31 1.88 2.17 22.06
N TYR A 32 2.34 1.65 23.22
CA TYR A 32 2.09 2.27 24.51
C TYR A 32 3.08 3.40 24.79
N ASP A 33 2.55 4.58 25.11
CA ASP A 33 3.35 5.72 25.53
C ASP A 33 3.34 5.86 27.06
N ASN A 34 4.50 5.66 27.67
CA ASN A 34 4.67 5.71 29.12
C ASN A 34 4.43 7.09 29.72
N GLU A 35 4.65 8.18 28.97
CA GLU A 35 4.44 9.54 29.49
C GLU A 35 2.97 9.87 29.64
N THR A 36 2.16 9.42 28.67
CA THR A 36 0.74 9.73 28.62
C THR A 36 -0.14 8.61 29.13
N GLN A 37 0.43 7.42 29.35
CA GLN A 37 -0.27 6.20 29.76
C GLN A 37 -1.41 5.83 28.79
N MET A 38 -1.24 6.11 27.51
CA MET A 38 -2.18 5.78 26.44
C MET A 38 -1.48 5.04 25.31
N TYR A 39 -2.26 4.44 24.43
CA TYR A 39 -1.79 3.88 23.18
C TYR A 39 -2.01 4.86 22.02
N TYR A 40 -1.05 4.94 21.09
CA TYR A 40 -1.28 5.57 19.79
C TYR A 40 -1.35 4.53 18.70
N LEU A 41 -2.18 4.82 17.70
CA LEU A 41 -2.33 3.97 16.51
C LEU A 41 -1.18 4.19 15.55
N HIS A 42 -0.63 3.10 14.98
CA HIS A 42 0.31 3.11 13.86
C HIS A 42 0.03 1.89 12.98
N LEU A 43 -0.70 2.06 11.89
CA LEU A 43 -0.98 0.93 10.98
C LEU A 43 0.28 0.42 10.25
N PHE A 44 1.37 1.21 10.26
CA PHE A 44 2.65 0.89 9.65
C PHE A 44 3.76 0.89 10.72
N SER A 45 4.81 1.68 10.54
CA SER A 45 5.89 1.76 11.53
C SER A 45 5.47 2.51 12.80
N LYS A 46 6.00 2.11 13.96
CA LYS A 46 5.87 2.84 15.24
C LYS A 46 6.30 4.32 15.14
N LYS A 47 7.14 4.66 14.16
CA LYS A 47 7.56 6.04 13.86
C LYS A 47 6.60 6.79 12.94
N GLN A 48 5.52 6.16 12.53
CA GLN A 48 4.48 6.71 11.66
C GLN A 48 3.12 6.64 12.35
N PRO A 49 2.90 7.42 13.45
CA PRO A 49 1.61 7.45 14.12
C PRO A 49 0.53 7.96 13.16
N ASP A 50 -0.64 7.34 13.19
CA ASP A 50 -1.76 7.65 12.32
C ASP A 50 -2.34 9.04 12.63
N LEU A 51 -2.50 9.86 11.60
CA LEU A 51 -3.14 11.16 11.69
C LEU A 51 -4.64 11.01 11.93
N ASN A 52 -5.16 11.83 12.82
CA ASN A 52 -6.58 11.88 13.13
C ASN A 52 -7.35 12.76 12.14
N TRP A 53 -7.79 12.20 11.02
CA TRP A 53 -8.55 12.91 9.99
C TRP A 53 -9.94 13.37 10.45
N GLU A 54 -10.46 12.85 11.57
CA GLU A 54 -11.68 13.40 12.19
C GLU A 54 -11.45 14.81 12.74
N ASN A 55 -10.21 15.18 13.05
CA ASN A 55 -9.85 16.51 13.50
C ASN A 55 -9.73 17.46 12.30
N GLU A 56 -10.64 18.44 12.22
CA GLU A 56 -10.66 19.47 11.16
C GLU A 56 -9.32 20.23 11.05
N LYS A 57 -8.64 20.48 12.16
CA LYS A 57 -7.35 21.18 12.13
C LYS A 57 -6.28 20.38 11.42
N VAL A 58 -6.29 19.04 11.55
CA VAL A 58 -5.37 18.16 10.80
C VAL A 58 -5.64 18.29 9.31
N ARG A 59 -6.91 18.22 8.90
CA ARG A 59 -7.27 18.36 7.48
C ARG A 59 -6.84 19.71 6.93
N GLN A 60 -7.09 20.81 7.65
CA GLN A 60 -6.69 22.14 7.24
C GLN A 60 -5.16 22.28 7.08
N GLU A 61 -4.38 21.75 8.02
CA GLU A 61 -2.92 21.77 7.94
C GLU A 61 -2.40 20.95 6.73
N VAL A 62 -3.04 19.81 6.44
CA VAL A 62 -2.73 19.02 5.24
C VAL A 62 -3.05 19.82 3.98
N TYR A 63 -4.20 20.49 3.91
CA TYR A 63 -4.58 21.31 2.75
C TYR A 63 -3.65 22.50 2.56
N ASP A 64 -3.22 23.13 3.64
CA ASP A 64 -2.27 24.26 3.56
C ASP A 64 -0.88 23.78 3.12
N MET A 65 -0.44 22.61 3.57
CA MET A 65 0.80 21.97 3.07
C MET A 65 0.68 21.64 1.58
N MET A 66 -0.45 21.10 1.13
CA MET A 66 -0.66 20.81 -0.30
C MET A 66 -0.63 22.09 -1.15
N LYS A 67 -1.33 23.15 -0.73
CA LYS A 67 -1.30 24.47 -1.39
C LYS A 67 0.11 25.01 -1.48
N PHE A 68 0.89 24.94 -0.40
CA PHE A 68 2.27 25.35 -0.39
C PHE A 68 3.11 24.69 -1.50
N TRP A 69 2.93 23.39 -1.73
CA TRP A 69 3.63 22.69 -2.80
C TRP A 69 3.08 23.04 -4.18
N CYS A 70 1.76 23.17 -4.34
CA CYS A 70 1.15 23.62 -5.59
C CYS A 70 1.64 25.00 -5.98
N ASP A 71 1.74 25.94 -5.03
CA ASP A 71 2.25 27.31 -5.26
C ASP A 71 3.73 27.33 -5.65
N LYS A 72 4.47 26.24 -5.37
CA LYS A 72 5.84 26.05 -5.86
C LYS A 72 5.92 25.44 -7.26
N GLY A 73 4.78 25.08 -7.84
CA GLY A 73 4.67 24.63 -9.22
C GLY A 73 4.87 23.12 -9.40
N ILE A 74 4.48 22.29 -8.42
CA ILE A 74 4.40 20.84 -8.67
C ILE A 74 3.19 20.53 -9.55
N ASP A 75 3.28 19.43 -10.31
CA ASP A 75 2.27 19.03 -11.29
C ASP A 75 1.25 18.03 -10.72
N GLY A 76 1.35 17.66 -9.45
CA GLY A 76 0.39 16.74 -8.83
C GLY A 76 0.87 16.02 -7.60
N PHE A 77 0.02 15.08 -7.14
CA PHE A 77 0.28 14.26 -5.95
C PHE A 77 0.03 12.77 -6.21
N ARG A 78 0.97 11.96 -5.79
CA ARG A 78 0.71 10.55 -5.46
C ARG A 78 0.41 10.49 -3.96
N MET A 79 -0.77 9.98 -3.63
CA MET A 79 -1.27 9.95 -2.25
C MET A 79 -1.14 8.56 -1.68
N ASP A 80 -0.23 8.42 -0.72
CA ASP A 80 0.10 7.18 -0.03
C ASP A 80 -1.08 6.69 0.80
N VAL A 81 -1.45 5.43 0.64
CA VAL A 81 -2.55 4.73 1.36
C VAL A 81 -3.79 5.59 1.61
N ILE A 82 -4.17 6.41 0.66
CA ILE A 82 -5.23 7.42 0.80
C ILE A 82 -6.60 6.81 1.16
N SER A 83 -6.82 5.55 0.84
CA SER A 83 -8.03 4.82 1.23
C SER A 83 -8.15 4.57 2.74
N MET A 84 -7.08 4.81 3.49
CA MET A 84 -7.01 4.54 4.94
C MET A 84 -7.11 5.79 5.83
N ILE A 85 -7.40 6.96 5.29
CA ILE A 85 -7.50 8.20 6.08
C ILE A 85 -8.74 8.24 7.00
N SER A 86 -9.79 7.49 6.67
CA SER A 86 -11.00 7.36 7.49
C SER A 86 -11.06 5.98 8.14
N LYS A 87 -11.39 5.93 9.41
CA LYS A 87 -11.46 4.69 10.21
C LYS A 87 -12.79 4.59 10.94
N ASP A 88 -13.24 3.36 11.20
CA ASP A 88 -14.37 3.14 12.13
C ASP A 88 -13.99 3.63 13.52
N GLN A 89 -14.71 4.60 14.03
CA GLN A 89 -14.41 5.26 15.32
C GLN A 89 -14.74 4.39 16.53
N ALA A 90 -15.46 3.28 16.35
CA ALA A 90 -15.69 2.28 17.39
C ALA A 90 -14.43 1.44 17.69
N PHE A 91 -13.49 1.35 16.73
CA PHE A 91 -12.27 0.55 16.85
C PHE A 91 -12.51 -0.88 17.34
N PRO A 92 -13.42 -1.65 16.72
CA PRO A 92 -13.73 -3.00 17.17
C PRO A 92 -12.56 -3.95 16.93
N ASP A 93 -12.59 -5.12 17.60
CA ASP A 93 -11.62 -6.19 17.31
C ASP A 93 -11.75 -6.68 15.86
N GLY A 94 -10.62 -6.97 15.24
CA GLY A 94 -10.52 -7.59 13.92
C GLY A 94 -10.56 -9.12 14.00
N GLU A 95 -10.99 -9.76 12.91
CA GLU A 95 -10.92 -11.21 12.78
C GLU A 95 -9.46 -11.66 12.66
N VAL A 96 -9.04 -12.64 13.45
CA VAL A 96 -7.72 -13.27 13.32
C VAL A 96 -7.83 -14.39 12.27
N LYS A 97 -7.43 -14.09 11.04
CA LYS A 97 -7.47 -15.05 9.92
C LYS A 97 -6.17 -15.85 9.82
N SER A 98 -5.04 -15.18 10.04
CA SER A 98 -3.70 -15.77 10.03
C SER A 98 -2.79 -14.91 10.90
N GLY A 99 -1.74 -15.52 11.47
CA GLY A 99 -0.84 -14.80 12.37
C GLY A 99 -1.40 -14.59 13.78
N LEU A 100 -0.89 -13.57 14.47
CA LEU A 100 -1.13 -13.32 15.90
C LEU A 100 -2.17 -12.23 16.15
N TYR A 101 -2.52 -11.44 15.15
CA TYR A 101 -3.29 -10.21 15.29
C TYR A 101 -4.56 -10.23 14.43
N GLY A 102 -5.51 -9.37 14.79
CA GLY A 102 -6.73 -9.15 14.03
C GLY A 102 -6.54 -8.26 12.80
N ASP A 103 -7.34 -8.52 11.77
CA ASP A 103 -7.35 -7.76 10.52
C ASP A 103 -7.99 -6.38 10.73
N PHE A 104 -7.23 -5.31 10.52
CA PHE A 104 -7.73 -3.93 10.57
C PHE A 104 -8.44 -3.50 9.27
N GLY A 105 -8.24 -4.22 8.18
CA GLY A 105 -8.71 -3.86 6.84
C GLY A 105 -10.17 -3.44 6.79
N PRO A 106 -11.14 -4.24 7.29
CA PRO A 106 -12.55 -3.91 7.25
C PRO A 106 -12.95 -2.60 7.96
N TYR A 107 -12.10 -2.09 8.82
CA TYR A 107 -12.36 -0.91 9.67
C TYR A 107 -11.56 0.32 9.28
N CYS A 108 -10.51 0.15 8.48
CA CYS A 108 -9.58 1.22 8.11
C CYS A 108 -9.50 1.48 6.61
N VAL A 109 -9.78 0.47 5.77
CA VAL A 109 -9.72 0.60 4.31
C VAL A 109 -11.10 1.01 3.80
N HIS A 110 -11.17 2.05 2.97
CA HIS A 110 -12.42 2.63 2.48
C HIS A 110 -13.39 3.01 3.61
N GLY A 111 -12.86 3.58 4.69
CA GLY A 111 -13.62 3.90 5.90
C GLY A 111 -14.79 4.87 5.64
N PRO A 112 -15.71 5.00 6.63
CA PRO A 112 -17.05 5.56 6.40
C PRO A 112 -17.07 7.01 5.89
N ARG A 113 -16.02 7.79 6.12
CA ARG A 113 -15.94 9.21 5.73
C ARG A 113 -14.84 9.49 4.69
N VAL A 114 -14.23 8.46 4.08
CA VAL A 114 -13.10 8.66 3.15
C VAL A 114 -13.49 9.56 1.97
N HIS A 115 -14.63 9.32 1.35
CA HIS A 115 -15.12 10.14 0.23
C HIS A 115 -15.47 11.56 0.65
N GLU A 116 -16.04 11.76 1.85
CA GLU A 116 -16.28 13.10 2.41
C GLU A 116 -14.97 13.89 2.52
N PHE A 117 -13.91 13.26 3.06
CA PHE A 117 -12.61 13.90 3.22
C PHE A 117 -11.94 14.20 1.88
N LEU A 118 -12.07 13.31 0.90
CA LEU A 118 -11.50 13.53 -0.43
C LEU A 118 -12.24 14.60 -1.22
N GLN A 119 -13.57 14.67 -1.12
CA GLN A 119 -14.37 15.74 -1.71
C GLN A 119 -14.06 17.08 -1.04
N GLU A 120 -13.84 17.11 0.28
CA GLU A 120 -13.36 18.30 0.98
C GLU A 120 -11.98 18.73 0.45
N MET A 121 -11.03 17.79 0.34
CA MET A 121 -9.70 18.02 -0.21
C MET A 121 -9.77 18.58 -1.65
N ASN A 122 -10.61 18.00 -2.48
CA ASN A 122 -10.79 18.45 -3.85
C ASN A 122 -11.31 19.90 -3.88
N ARG A 123 -12.35 20.19 -3.13
CA ARG A 123 -12.94 21.53 -3.03
C ARG A 123 -11.95 22.55 -2.47
N GLU A 124 -11.13 22.16 -1.47
CA GLU A 124 -10.21 23.09 -0.79
C GLU A 124 -8.89 23.26 -1.52
N VAL A 125 -8.44 22.26 -2.29
CA VAL A 125 -7.14 22.27 -2.96
C VAL A 125 -7.23 21.85 -4.42
N LEU A 126 -7.58 20.59 -4.71
CA LEU A 126 -7.27 19.97 -6.00
C LEU A 126 -7.96 20.67 -7.17
N SER A 127 -9.22 21.11 -7.01
CA SER A 127 -9.96 21.85 -8.04
C SER A 127 -9.44 23.26 -8.31
N LYS A 128 -8.52 23.78 -7.50
CA LYS A 128 -7.98 25.15 -7.62
C LYS A 128 -6.68 25.22 -8.41
N TYR A 129 -6.10 24.06 -8.77
CA TYR A 129 -4.84 23.96 -9.48
C TYR A 129 -4.97 23.00 -10.67
N ASP A 130 -4.20 23.25 -11.72
CA ASP A 130 -4.09 22.33 -12.85
C ASP A 130 -3.04 21.26 -12.54
N ILE A 131 -3.46 20.24 -11.82
CA ILE A 131 -2.61 19.18 -11.29
C ILE A 131 -3.23 17.80 -11.50
N MET A 132 -2.39 16.77 -11.53
CA MET A 132 -2.81 15.38 -11.59
C MET A 132 -2.73 14.72 -10.20
N THR A 133 -3.71 13.88 -9.87
CA THR A 133 -3.71 13.12 -8.62
C THR A 133 -3.90 11.64 -8.85
N VAL A 134 -3.11 10.83 -8.13
CA VAL A 134 -3.27 9.37 -8.11
C VAL A 134 -3.24 8.87 -6.66
N GLY A 135 -4.24 8.11 -6.28
CA GLY A 135 -4.37 7.53 -4.95
C GLY A 135 -3.90 6.08 -4.89
N GLU A 136 -3.20 5.72 -3.84
CA GLU A 136 -2.95 4.32 -3.51
C GLU A 136 -4.14 3.75 -2.75
N THR A 137 -4.78 2.72 -3.32
CA THR A 137 -6.04 2.16 -2.80
C THR A 137 -6.01 0.64 -2.83
N SER A 138 -5.28 0.03 -1.89
CA SER A 138 -5.29 -1.43 -1.72
C SER A 138 -6.71 -1.95 -1.46
N GLY A 139 -7.04 -3.09 -2.02
CA GLY A 139 -8.37 -3.71 -1.87
C GLY A 139 -9.51 -2.98 -2.58
N VAL A 140 -9.24 -1.98 -3.44
CA VAL A 140 -10.27 -1.23 -4.17
C VAL A 140 -11.02 -2.13 -5.17
N THR A 141 -12.33 -2.06 -5.15
CA THR A 141 -13.19 -2.66 -6.20
C THR A 141 -13.40 -1.68 -7.36
N ILE A 142 -13.97 -2.17 -8.45
CA ILE A 142 -14.34 -1.30 -9.60
C ILE A 142 -15.35 -0.22 -9.17
N GLU A 143 -16.32 -0.58 -8.33
CA GLU A 143 -17.33 0.35 -7.80
C GLU A 143 -16.68 1.43 -6.91
N GLU A 144 -15.77 1.04 -6.03
CA GLU A 144 -15.02 2.00 -5.22
C GLU A 144 -14.10 2.87 -6.08
N ALA A 145 -13.40 2.30 -7.07
CA ALA A 145 -12.56 3.08 -7.98
C ALA A 145 -13.34 4.17 -8.73
N GLN A 146 -14.60 3.90 -9.09
CA GLN A 146 -15.48 4.91 -9.70
C GLN A 146 -15.85 6.03 -8.72
N LYS A 147 -16.00 5.74 -7.43
CA LYS A 147 -16.24 6.78 -6.43
C LYS A 147 -15.02 7.68 -6.25
N TYR A 148 -13.81 7.09 -6.18
CA TYR A 148 -12.56 7.84 -6.05
C TYR A 148 -12.19 8.64 -7.28
N ALA A 149 -12.40 8.11 -8.50
CA ALA A 149 -11.79 8.61 -9.72
C ALA A 149 -12.74 8.68 -10.93
N GLY A 150 -14.06 8.56 -10.72
CA GLY A 150 -15.05 8.86 -11.76
C GLY A 150 -15.04 10.33 -12.13
N GLU A 151 -15.39 10.67 -13.39
CA GLU A 151 -15.36 12.05 -13.89
C GLU A 151 -16.17 13.02 -13.02
N GLU A 152 -17.27 12.54 -12.42
CA GLU A 152 -18.19 13.32 -11.59
C GLU A 152 -17.92 13.16 -10.07
N SER A 153 -16.88 12.38 -9.69
CA SER A 153 -16.63 12.07 -8.27
C SER A 153 -16.27 13.31 -7.44
N GLY A 154 -15.55 14.25 -8.05
CA GLY A 154 -15.01 15.41 -7.36
C GLY A 154 -13.95 15.02 -6.32
N GLU A 155 -13.19 13.97 -6.58
CA GLU A 155 -12.13 13.47 -5.71
C GLU A 155 -10.78 13.44 -6.43
N LEU A 156 -10.31 12.29 -6.89
CA LEU A 156 -9.00 12.09 -7.53
C LEU A 156 -9.13 11.90 -9.04
N ASN A 157 -8.04 12.03 -9.78
CA ASN A 157 -8.05 11.74 -11.22
C ASN A 157 -7.96 10.25 -11.52
N MET A 158 -7.24 9.47 -10.70
CA MET A 158 -7.09 8.03 -10.85
C MET A 158 -6.65 7.38 -9.53
N VAL A 159 -6.74 6.06 -9.46
CA VAL A 159 -6.28 5.26 -8.32
C VAL A 159 -5.46 4.07 -8.79
N PHE A 160 -4.49 3.66 -7.97
CA PHE A 160 -3.80 2.39 -8.12
C PHE A 160 -4.64 1.27 -7.50
N GLN A 161 -5.05 0.33 -8.31
CA GLN A 161 -5.60 -0.95 -7.86
C GLN A 161 -4.45 -1.97 -7.67
N PHE A 162 -4.60 -2.88 -6.74
CA PHE A 162 -3.57 -3.86 -6.38
C PHE A 162 -3.98 -5.30 -6.66
N GLU A 163 -5.18 -5.55 -7.14
CA GLU A 163 -5.72 -6.90 -7.32
C GLU A 163 -4.77 -7.82 -8.11
N HIS A 164 -4.07 -7.28 -9.14
CA HIS A 164 -3.12 -8.06 -9.92
C HIS A 164 -1.79 -8.34 -9.20
N VAL A 165 -1.47 -7.66 -8.11
CA VAL A 165 -0.27 -7.86 -7.29
C VAL A 165 -0.58 -8.41 -5.89
N GLU A 166 -1.81 -8.31 -5.44
CA GLU A 166 -2.29 -8.90 -4.19
C GLU A 166 -2.88 -10.30 -4.39
N ASP A 167 -3.02 -10.74 -5.63
CA ASP A 167 -3.57 -12.07 -5.97
C ASP A 167 -2.69 -13.14 -5.31
N ALA A 168 -3.02 -13.36 -4.03
CA ALA A 168 -2.34 -14.34 -3.22
C ALA A 168 -2.70 -15.71 -3.77
N SER A 169 -1.72 -16.58 -3.85
CA SER A 169 -1.98 -17.99 -4.06
C SER A 169 -3.07 -18.46 -3.10
N PRO A 170 -4.05 -19.24 -3.57
CA PRO A 170 -5.06 -19.84 -2.69
C PRO A 170 -4.45 -20.72 -1.58
N HIS A 171 -3.15 -20.98 -1.63
CA HIS A 171 -2.38 -21.73 -0.64
C HIS A 171 -1.51 -20.82 0.25
N ALA A 172 -1.61 -19.50 0.13
CA ALA A 172 -0.87 -18.57 0.97
C ALA A 172 -1.58 -18.37 2.31
N GLU A 173 -1.21 -19.15 3.29
CA GLU A 173 -1.73 -19.04 4.67
C GLU A 173 -1.36 -17.70 5.32
N PHE A 174 -0.22 -17.14 4.93
CA PHE A 174 0.33 -15.89 5.50
C PHE A 174 0.47 -14.78 4.45
N GLY A 175 -0.62 -14.49 3.75
CA GLY A 175 -0.69 -13.40 2.76
C GLY A 175 0.30 -13.62 1.59
N LYS A 176 1.15 -12.64 1.32
CA LYS A 176 2.12 -12.71 0.20
C LYS A 176 3.29 -13.67 0.42
N TRP A 177 3.49 -14.16 1.64
CA TRP A 177 4.64 -14.99 2.01
C TRP A 177 4.47 -16.44 1.57
N THR A 178 4.67 -16.69 0.29
CA THR A 178 4.56 -17.99 -0.35
C THR A 178 5.60 -18.15 -1.46
N THR A 179 5.99 -19.38 -1.74
CA THR A 179 6.84 -19.72 -2.89
C THR A 179 6.04 -20.08 -4.14
N ASP A 180 4.72 -19.99 -4.09
CA ASP A 180 3.85 -20.30 -5.21
C ASP A 180 4.13 -19.38 -6.40
N ARG A 181 4.06 -19.96 -7.58
CA ARG A 181 4.17 -19.18 -8.80
C ARG A 181 2.90 -18.38 -9.02
N TYR A 182 3.10 -17.25 -9.64
CA TYR A 182 2.03 -16.38 -10.08
C TYR A 182 1.10 -17.09 -11.09
N ASP A 183 -0.23 -16.94 -10.89
CA ASP A 183 -1.21 -17.45 -11.84
C ASP A 183 -1.44 -16.45 -12.98
N PHE A 184 -0.85 -16.75 -14.13
CA PHE A 184 -1.01 -15.92 -15.33
C PHE A 184 -2.46 -15.81 -15.82
N LYS A 185 -3.30 -16.82 -15.57
CA LYS A 185 -4.72 -16.76 -15.97
C LYS A 185 -5.50 -15.79 -15.08
N ALA A 186 -5.23 -15.81 -13.77
CA ALA A 186 -5.79 -14.86 -12.83
C ALA A 186 -5.38 -13.43 -13.18
N PHE A 187 -4.09 -13.19 -13.40
CA PHE A 187 -3.59 -11.89 -13.86
C PHE A 187 -4.30 -11.39 -15.12
N LYS A 188 -4.35 -12.22 -16.17
CA LYS A 188 -5.03 -11.87 -17.41
C LYS A 188 -6.49 -11.49 -17.15
N LYS A 189 -7.21 -12.27 -16.34
CA LYS A 189 -8.60 -12.01 -15.97
C LYS A 189 -8.74 -10.67 -15.26
N THR A 190 -7.87 -10.39 -14.29
CA THR A 190 -7.86 -9.11 -13.56
C THR A 190 -7.61 -7.94 -14.51
N MET A 191 -6.59 -8.02 -15.35
CA MET A 191 -6.29 -6.92 -16.28
C MET A 191 -7.43 -6.68 -17.27
N ILE A 192 -8.06 -7.73 -17.81
CA ILE A 192 -9.22 -7.59 -18.69
C ILE A 192 -10.39 -6.94 -17.93
N LYS A 193 -10.71 -7.43 -16.73
CA LYS A 193 -11.79 -6.87 -15.89
C LYS A 193 -11.62 -5.37 -15.72
N TRP A 194 -10.43 -4.91 -15.29
CA TRP A 194 -10.16 -3.50 -15.06
C TRP A 194 -10.21 -2.66 -16.34
N GLN A 195 -9.82 -3.21 -17.50
CA GLN A 195 -9.94 -2.52 -18.79
C GLN A 195 -11.41 -2.39 -19.23
N GLU A 196 -12.20 -3.45 -19.12
CA GLU A 196 -13.58 -3.48 -19.63
C GLU A 196 -14.56 -2.75 -18.70
N GLU A 197 -14.45 -3.00 -17.39
CA GLU A 197 -15.44 -2.48 -16.43
C GLU A 197 -15.21 -1.02 -16.04
N LEU A 198 -13.96 -0.52 -16.15
CA LEU A 198 -13.64 0.88 -15.86
C LEU A 198 -13.80 1.79 -17.09
N GLN A 199 -13.88 1.22 -18.30
CA GLN A 199 -14.00 1.98 -19.55
C GLN A 199 -15.20 2.93 -19.53
N GLY A 200 -14.94 4.22 -19.81
CA GLY A 200 -15.95 5.28 -19.83
C GLY A 200 -16.51 5.66 -18.46
N LYS A 201 -15.92 5.19 -17.36
CA LYS A 201 -16.34 5.48 -15.99
C LYS A 201 -15.25 6.14 -15.16
N ALA A 202 -14.00 5.70 -15.31
CA ALA A 202 -12.83 6.28 -14.67
C ALA A 202 -11.57 5.95 -15.46
N TRP A 203 -10.46 6.65 -15.18
CA TRP A 203 -9.19 6.45 -15.87
C TRP A 203 -8.31 5.45 -15.11
N ASN A 204 -7.74 4.47 -15.82
CA ASN A 204 -6.87 3.45 -15.25
C ASN A 204 -5.46 3.97 -14.95
N SER A 205 -4.92 3.59 -13.79
CA SER A 205 -3.49 3.62 -13.52
C SER A 205 -2.91 2.22 -13.75
N LEU A 206 -1.89 2.13 -14.58
CA LEU A 206 -1.32 0.85 -15.00
C LEU A 206 0.10 0.71 -14.44
N PHE A 207 0.38 -0.36 -13.73
CA PHE A 207 1.73 -0.68 -13.25
C PHE A 207 1.91 -2.19 -13.13
N LEU A 208 3.16 -2.66 -13.19
CA LEU A 208 3.53 -4.05 -12.94
C LEU A 208 4.44 -4.20 -11.71
N GLY A 209 5.10 -3.13 -11.33
CA GLY A 209 5.95 -3.07 -10.15
C GLY A 209 6.01 -1.67 -9.56
N ASN A 210 6.40 -1.60 -8.31
CA ASN A 210 6.65 -0.36 -7.58
C ASN A 210 7.67 -0.62 -6.46
N HIS A 211 7.93 0.39 -5.63
CA HIS A 211 8.88 0.29 -4.52
C HIS A 211 8.47 -0.68 -3.40
N ASP A 212 7.23 -1.17 -3.40
CA ASP A 212 6.69 -2.11 -2.40
C ASP A 212 6.55 -3.55 -2.92
N GLN A 213 6.81 -3.76 -4.20
CA GLN A 213 6.63 -5.05 -4.86
C GLN A 213 7.96 -5.65 -5.33
N PRO A 214 8.05 -6.98 -5.47
CA PRO A 214 9.16 -7.61 -6.16
C PRO A 214 9.21 -7.17 -7.63
N ARG A 215 10.37 -7.31 -8.26
CA ARG A 215 10.58 -6.90 -9.65
C ARG A 215 9.65 -7.64 -10.61
N SER A 216 9.04 -6.90 -11.52
CA SER A 216 8.00 -7.39 -12.44
C SER A 216 8.48 -8.55 -13.32
N VAL A 217 9.73 -8.51 -13.80
CA VAL A 217 10.30 -9.59 -14.63
C VAL A 217 10.43 -10.89 -13.84
N SER A 218 10.88 -10.83 -12.57
CA SER A 218 10.99 -12.01 -11.71
C SER A 218 9.64 -12.57 -11.30
N ARG A 219 8.64 -11.70 -11.14
CA ARG A 219 7.30 -12.08 -10.69
C ARG A 219 6.43 -12.61 -11.83
N PHE A 220 6.33 -11.88 -12.92
CA PHE A 220 5.39 -12.14 -14.01
C PHE A 220 6.04 -12.73 -15.26
N GLY A 221 7.35 -12.63 -15.39
CA GLY A 221 8.11 -13.08 -16.55
C GLY A 221 9.00 -14.28 -16.26
N ASN A 222 10.12 -14.31 -16.96
CA ASN A 222 11.19 -15.27 -16.76
C ASN A 222 12.51 -14.51 -16.68
N ASP A 223 13.10 -14.47 -15.50
CA ASP A 223 14.33 -13.72 -15.19
C ASP A 223 15.62 -14.50 -15.44
N ASN A 224 15.52 -15.72 -15.98
CA ASN A 224 16.69 -16.40 -16.50
C ASN A 224 17.40 -15.51 -17.53
N PRO A 225 18.74 -15.35 -17.47
CA PRO A 225 19.48 -14.47 -18.38
C PRO A 225 19.17 -14.65 -19.86
N ALA A 226 18.84 -15.89 -20.27
CA ALA A 226 18.46 -16.18 -21.68
C ALA A 226 17.10 -15.58 -22.10
N TYR A 227 16.21 -15.32 -21.13
CA TYR A 227 14.83 -14.87 -21.41
C TYR A 227 14.48 -13.52 -20.79
N ARG A 228 15.31 -12.98 -19.91
CA ARG A 228 15.06 -11.75 -19.15
C ARG A 228 14.66 -10.58 -20.05
N GLU A 229 15.46 -10.31 -21.08
CA GLU A 229 15.21 -9.18 -21.99
C GLU A 229 13.90 -9.37 -22.77
N THR A 230 13.63 -10.56 -23.28
CA THR A 230 12.37 -10.85 -24.00
C THR A 230 11.17 -10.74 -23.07
N SER A 231 11.28 -11.23 -21.83
CA SER A 231 10.25 -11.10 -20.80
C SER A 231 9.98 -9.62 -20.45
N ALA A 232 11.02 -8.82 -20.24
CA ALA A 232 10.88 -7.40 -19.95
C ALA A 232 10.17 -6.66 -21.10
N LYS A 233 10.58 -6.90 -22.35
CA LYS A 233 9.94 -6.32 -23.54
C LYS A 233 8.47 -6.74 -23.69
N MET A 234 8.16 -8.00 -23.42
CA MET A 234 6.77 -8.51 -23.46
C MET A 234 5.91 -7.83 -22.40
N LEU A 235 6.39 -7.73 -21.15
CA LEU A 235 5.68 -7.07 -20.06
C LEU A 235 5.47 -5.58 -20.35
N ALA A 236 6.49 -4.87 -20.82
CA ALA A 236 6.39 -3.47 -21.23
C ALA A 236 5.37 -3.29 -22.36
N THR A 237 5.39 -4.16 -23.36
CA THR A 237 4.39 -4.12 -24.44
C THR A 237 2.97 -4.31 -23.91
N CYS A 238 2.77 -5.30 -23.02
CA CYS A 238 1.48 -5.53 -22.39
C CYS A 238 0.98 -4.28 -21.65
N LEU A 239 1.83 -3.69 -20.81
CA LEU A 239 1.47 -2.52 -20.00
C LEU A 239 1.11 -1.31 -20.87
N HIS A 240 1.94 -0.98 -21.87
CA HIS A 240 1.78 0.23 -22.67
C HIS A 240 0.71 0.13 -23.77
N MET A 241 0.22 -1.07 -24.08
CA MET A 241 -0.86 -1.27 -25.05
C MET A 241 -2.25 -1.28 -24.42
N MET A 242 -2.37 -1.19 -23.10
CA MET A 242 -3.65 -1.04 -22.41
C MET A 242 -4.06 0.43 -22.31
N GLN A 243 -5.37 0.68 -22.16
CA GLN A 243 -5.89 2.02 -21.91
C GLN A 243 -5.65 2.43 -20.47
N GLY A 244 -4.93 3.53 -20.27
CA GLY A 244 -4.61 4.09 -18.96
C GLY A 244 -3.26 4.80 -18.94
N THR A 245 -2.88 5.31 -17.79
CA THR A 245 -1.56 5.92 -17.56
C THR A 245 -0.57 4.86 -17.09
N PRO A 246 0.47 4.51 -17.87
CA PRO A 246 1.48 3.56 -17.43
C PRO A 246 2.46 4.21 -16.47
N TYR A 247 2.70 3.53 -15.34
CA TYR A 247 3.71 3.89 -14.35
C TYR A 247 4.85 2.87 -14.42
N VAL A 248 6.04 3.35 -14.74
CA VAL A 248 7.24 2.52 -14.91
C VAL A 248 8.15 2.73 -13.70
N TYR A 249 8.32 1.68 -12.89
CA TYR A 249 9.19 1.76 -11.73
C TYR A 249 10.66 1.78 -12.16
N GLN A 250 11.49 2.60 -11.52
CA GLN A 250 12.92 2.71 -11.85
C GLN A 250 13.61 1.35 -11.91
N GLY A 251 14.35 1.10 -13.00
CA GLY A 251 14.99 -0.18 -13.30
C GLY A 251 14.10 -1.16 -14.09
N GLU A 252 12.81 -0.93 -14.16
CA GLU A 252 11.89 -1.75 -14.96
C GLU A 252 12.19 -1.59 -16.46
N GLU A 253 12.56 -0.40 -16.91
CA GLU A 253 13.01 -0.08 -18.24
C GLU A 253 14.29 -0.83 -18.66
N LEU A 254 15.07 -1.28 -17.68
CA LEU A 254 16.28 -2.10 -17.87
C LEU A 254 16.00 -3.60 -17.70
N GLY A 255 14.77 -3.96 -17.34
CA GLY A 255 14.40 -5.34 -17.02
C GLY A 255 15.13 -5.85 -15.77
N MET A 256 15.22 -5.03 -14.71
CA MET A 256 15.79 -5.46 -13.43
C MET A 256 15.01 -6.64 -12.86
N THR A 257 15.73 -7.53 -12.20
CA THR A 257 15.22 -8.73 -11.51
C THR A 257 15.32 -8.57 -10.00
N ASN A 258 14.71 -9.48 -9.25
CA ASN A 258 14.86 -9.51 -7.80
C ASN A 258 16.34 -9.57 -7.38
N ALA A 259 16.66 -9.01 -6.23
CA ALA A 259 18.00 -9.04 -5.66
C ALA A 259 18.40 -10.44 -5.12
N TYR A 260 17.40 -11.25 -4.74
CA TYR A 260 17.60 -12.61 -4.21
C TYR A 260 18.57 -12.68 -3.03
N PHE A 261 18.41 -11.80 -2.04
CA PHE A 261 19.23 -11.83 -0.83
C PHE A 261 19.09 -13.16 -0.09
N HIS A 262 20.21 -13.78 0.25
CA HIS A 262 20.26 -15.10 0.90
C HIS A 262 20.36 -15.04 2.42
N LYS A 263 20.50 -13.84 3.01
CA LYS A 263 20.64 -13.63 4.44
C LYS A 263 19.69 -12.55 4.89
N LEU A 264 19.13 -12.72 6.09
CA LEU A 264 18.19 -11.73 6.65
C LEU A 264 18.86 -10.35 6.84
N GLU A 265 20.15 -10.31 7.16
CA GLU A 265 20.91 -9.08 7.38
C GLU A 265 21.04 -8.21 6.11
N ASP A 266 20.87 -8.80 4.94
CA ASP A 266 20.91 -8.09 3.66
C ASP A 266 19.61 -7.33 3.38
N TYR A 267 18.50 -7.74 4.00
CA TYR A 267 17.23 -7.02 3.92
C TYR A 267 17.26 -5.76 4.79
N LYS A 268 16.80 -4.64 4.25
CA LYS A 268 16.64 -3.36 4.97
C LYS A 268 15.17 -2.98 5.15
N ASP A 269 14.30 -3.77 4.57
CA ASP A 269 12.87 -3.59 4.63
C ASP A 269 12.31 -4.07 5.98
N ILE A 270 11.64 -3.15 6.68
CA ILE A 270 11.05 -3.42 7.99
C ILE A 270 9.98 -4.51 7.93
N GLU A 271 9.17 -4.54 6.87
CA GLU A 271 8.12 -5.54 6.66
C GLU A 271 8.73 -6.95 6.57
N SER A 272 9.73 -7.12 5.72
CA SER A 272 10.42 -8.41 5.53
C SER A 272 11.05 -8.91 6.82
N ILE A 273 11.70 -8.03 7.58
CA ILE A 273 12.39 -8.38 8.82
C ILE A 273 11.38 -8.74 9.93
N GLN A 274 10.32 -7.95 10.09
CA GLN A 274 9.32 -8.19 11.12
C GLN A 274 8.51 -9.45 10.86
N TYR A 275 8.03 -9.68 9.64
CA TYR A 275 7.31 -10.92 9.32
C TYR A 275 8.20 -12.16 9.44
N TYR A 276 9.47 -12.07 9.03
CA TYR A 276 10.40 -13.19 9.26
C TYR A 276 10.46 -13.52 10.76
N THR A 277 10.75 -12.52 11.59
CA THR A 277 10.88 -12.70 13.03
C THR A 277 9.58 -13.22 13.66
N GLU A 278 8.46 -12.58 13.36
CA GLU A 278 7.15 -12.93 13.93
C GLU A 278 6.75 -14.38 13.61
N LEU A 279 6.81 -14.75 12.33
CA LEU A 279 6.32 -16.06 11.90
C LEU A 279 7.28 -17.20 12.31
N THR A 280 8.60 -16.96 12.33
CA THR A 280 9.57 -18.00 12.74
C THR A 280 9.64 -18.14 14.26
N ASP A 281 9.61 -17.05 15.03
CA ASP A 281 9.64 -17.10 16.51
C ASP A 281 8.36 -17.72 17.06
N ALA A 282 7.24 -17.52 16.40
CA ALA A 282 5.96 -18.16 16.75
C ALA A 282 5.88 -19.63 16.29
N GLY A 283 6.88 -20.14 15.58
CA GLY A 283 6.85 -21.50 15.01
C GLY A 283 5.77 -21.72 13.96
N MET A 284 5.28 -20.65 13.35
CA MET A 284 4.24 -20.69 12.30
C MET A 284 4.84 -20.97 10.92
N MET A 285 6.11 -20.64 10.71
CA MET A 285 6.81 -20.85 9.45
C MET A 285 8.25 -21.26 9.71
N GLU A 286 8.73 -22.28 8.96
CA GLU A 286 10.12 -22.71 9.05
C GLU A 286 11.06 -21.61 8.49
N PRO A 287 12.19 -21.30 9.17
CA PRO A 287 13.11 -20.23 8.77
C PRO A 287 13.59 -20.33 7.32
N ASP A 288 13.97 -21.54 6.88
CA ASP A 288 14.44 -21.77 5.50
C ASP A 288 13.33 -21.55 4.46
N TYR A 289 12.07 -21.85 4.80
CA TYR A 289 10.95 -21.59 3.92
C TYR A 289 10.65 -20.09 3.86
N MET A 290 10.65 -19.40 5.01
CA MET A 290 10.45 -17.96 5.05
C MET A 290 11.54 -17.21 4.27
N MET A 291 12.80 -17.62 4.36
CA MET A 291 13.88 -17.06 3.51
C MET A 291 13.59 -17.21 2.01
N LYS A 292 13.06 -18.35 1.57
CA LYS A 292 12.65 -18.53 0.17
C LYS A 292 11.50 -17.59 -0.21
N CYS A 293 10.54 -17.39 0.69
CA CYS A 293 9.46 -16.41 0.48
C CYS A 293 10.01 -14.99 0.35
N LEU A 294 10.93 -14.58 1.23
CA LEU A 294 11.59 -13.29 1.17
C LEU A 294 12.29 -13.05 -0.17
N MET A 295 13.07 -14.03 -0.65
CA MET A 295 13.78 -13.94 -1.94
C MET A 295 12.84 -13.67 -3.11
N LEU A 296 11.61 -14.20 -3.06
CA LEU A 296 10.63 -14.11 -4.15
C LEU A 296 9.67 -12.93 -3.99
N ARG A 297 9.37 -12.52 -2.76
CA ARG A 297 8.24 -11.64 -2.45
C ARG A 297 8.63 -10.28 -1.87
N SER A 298 9.87 -10.12 -1.38
CA SER A 298 10.32 -8.84 -0.84
C SER A 298 10.67 -7.85 -1.94
N ARG A 299 10.51 -6.58 -1.59
CA ARG A 299 11.07 -5.45 -2.34
C ARG A 299 12.60 -5.46 -2.22
N ASP A 300 13.30 -4.86 -3.17
CA ASP A 300 14.77 -4.81 -3.19
C ASP A 300 15.37 -3.57 -2.51
N ASN A 301 14.53 -2.68 -1.99
CA ASN A 301 14.94 -1.41 -1.38
C ASN A 301 15.81 -0.51 -2.29
N CYS A 302 15.63 -0.60 -3.59
CA CYS A 302 16.38 0.17 -4.59
C CYS A 302 16.41 1.68 -4.26
N LEU A 303 15.28 2.24 -3.79
CA LEU A 303 15.21 3.65 -3.41
C LEU A 303 16.12 4.00 -2.22
N LEU A 304 16.33 3.09 -1.25
CA LEU A 304 17.21 3.34 -0.11
C LEU A 304 18.68 3.39 -0.51
N TYR A 305 19.08 2.66 -1.55
CA TYR A 305 20.46 2.62 -2.02
C TYR A 305 20.78 3.68 -3.06
N THR A 306 19.78 4.17 -3.78
CA THR A 306 19.97 5.10 -4.91
C THR A 306 19.55 6.53 -4.59
N SER A 307 18.72 6.74 -3.58
CA SER A 307 18.39 8.09 -3.11
C SER A 307 19.58 8.67 -2.39
N PRO A 308 20.05 9.89 -2.73
CA PRO A 308 21.00 10.59 -1.89
C PRO A 308 20.35 10.76 -0.51
N SER A 309 21.04 10.29 0.52
CA SER A 309 20.62 10.56 1.89
C SER A 309 20.51 12.06 2.10
N PRO A 310 19.43 12.57 2.71
CA PRO A 310 19.34 13.97 3.10
C PRO A 310 20.39 14.32 4.13
#